data_5e47a133fe0c61e9783b91a759592ce6
#
_entry.id   5e47a133fe0c61e9783b91a759592ce6
#
_cell.length_a   1.000
_cell.length_b   1.000
_cell.length_c   1.000
_cell.angle_alpha   90.00
_cell.angle_beta   90.00
_cell.angle_gamma   90.00
#
_symmetry.space_group_name_H-M   'P 1'
#
loop_
_entity.id
_entity.type
_entity.pdbx_description
1 polymer ?
#
loop_
_entity_poly.entity_id
_entity_poly.type
_entity_poly.pdbx_seq_one_letter_code
_entity_poly.pdbx_strand_id
1 'polypeptide(L)'
;MIKYNWMIFKISWRIEKNMQYEFRTNLKQEEFDGFVEKHEYCNLLQSYNWAKVKNNWDHLYTGVYKNNELVATGLVLIKRLPLSFCMYYLPRGPIMDYKDKELVQYYFDQLKKVAKKDHCIFIKFDPAIHVNDYDSKSYNTNRYEDTETYLDIFKSCKAIHHGYTMSIADTVQPRFQSNVYACENVEETLPKHTKRLIKDADRRNVQIIHGNVELLDEFSRLVELTESRKGVALRDKEYFKTLLENYPEGGVIFLATCNVYKLNEDAKTKKLQLEKEIAEIPENAKKKLHRLEDQLRSVDKDTKEYKEIFDEFGQEDKEIAIAGILSIQFGNTCEMLYAGMDERFKKFMPQFEPLITEVTRFLGTDFYRNLSYQAIPAVPAVVFVFS
;
A
#
# COMPACT_ATOMS: atom_id res chain seq x y z
N MET A 1 -28.39 -35.32 -47.11
CA MET A 1 -27.26 -34.56 -46.45
C MET A 1 -27.70 -33.51 -45.44
N ILE A 2 -28.94 -33.00 -45.48
CA ILE A 2 -29.40 -31.91 -44.58
C ILE A 2 -29.82 -32.39 -43.17
N LYS A 3 -30.21 -33.65 -42.97
CA LYS A 3 -30.62 -34.20 -41.66
C LYS A 3 -29.45 -34.42 -40.66
N TYR A 4 -28.23 -34.63 -41.14
CA TYR A 4 -27.07 -34.85 -40.27
C TYR A 4 -26.49 -33.53 -39.69
N ASN A 5 -26.55 -32.42 -40.41
CA ASN A 5 -26.11 -31.12 -39.91
C ASN A 5 -26.94 -30.59 -38.74
N TRP A 6 -28.22 -30.87 -38.69
CA TRP A 6 -29.12 -30.48 -37.60
C TRP A 6 -28.84 -31.21 -36.29
N MET A 7 -28.34 -32.43 -36.38
CA MET A 7 -28.01 -33.20 -35.20
C MET A 7 -26.71 -32.80 -34.57
N ILE A 8 -25.71 -32.38 -35.36
CA ILE A 8 -24.43 -31.87 -34.90
C ILE A 8 -24.63 -30.48 -34.27
N PHE A 9 -25.46 -29.62 -34.80
CA PHE A 9 -25.80 -28.32 -34.21
C PHE A 9 -26.53 -28.46 -32.87
N LYS A 10 -27.43 -29.42 -32.72
CA LYS A 10 -28.12 -29.67 -31.44
C LYS A 10 -27.20 -30.24 -30.35
N ILE A 11 -26.22 -31.03 -30.74
CA ILE A 11 -25.22 -31.60 -29.80
C ILE A 11 -24.23 -30.52 -29.36
N SER A 12 -23.77 -29.67 -30.26
CA SER A 12 -22.91 -28.53 -29.96
C SER A 12 -23.57 -27.53 -28.99
N TRP A 13 -24.84 -27.21 -29.21
CA TRP A 13 -25.62 -26.35 -28.33
C TRP A 13 -25.92 -26.93 -26.94
N ARG A 14 -25.90 -28.26 -26.80
CA ARG A 14 -26.08 -28.96 -25.53
C ARG A 14 -24.75 -29.04 -24.74
N ILE A 15 -23.62 -29.02 -25.44
CA ILE A 15 -22.29 -29.06 -24.80
C ILE A 15 -21.92 -27.70 -24.21
N GLU A 16 -22.25 -26.58 -24.85
CA GLU A 16 -22.02 -25.23 -24.31
C GLU A 16 -22.92 -24.88 -23.11
N LYS A 17 -24.04 -25.59 -22.91
CA LYS A 17 -24.96 -25.36 -21.78
C LYS A 17 -24.62 -26.08 -20.48
N ASN A 18 -23.54 -26.88 -20.45
CA ASN A 18 -23.15 -27.64 -19.27
C ASN A 18 -21.85 -27.16 -18.62
N MET A 19 -21.57 -25.85 -18.63
CA MET A 19 -20.54 -25.30 -17.75
C MET A 19 -21.04 -25.38 -16.31
N GLN A 20 -20.49 -26.31 -15.55
CA GLN A 20 -20.91 -26.57 -14.19
C GLN A 20 -20.15 -25.65 -13.25
N TYR A 21 -20.79 -24.60 -12.78
CA TYR A 21 -20.30 -23.81 -11.66
C TYR A 21 -20.58 -24.51 -10.33
N GLU A 22 -19.60 -24.49 -9.44
CA GLU A 22 -19.74 -24.96 -8.06
C GLU A 22 -19.28 -23.85 -7.12
N PHE A 23 -20.11 -23.52 -6.11
CA PHE A 23 -19.77 -22.51 -5.10
C PHE A 23 -19.39 -23.20 -3.79
N ARG A 24 -18.24 -22.85 -3.21
CA ARG A 24 -17.76 -23.33 -1.92
C ARG A 24 -17.50 -22.18 -0.94
N THR A 25 -17.58 -22.45 0.38
CA THR A 25 -17.49 -21.43 1.44
C THR A 25 -16.35 -21.67 2.44
N ASN A 26 -15.48 -22.61 2.19
CA ASN A 26 -14.42 -23.06 3.10
C ASN A 26 -13.14 -23.46 2.37
N LEU A 27 -12.70 -22.61 1.43
CA LEU A 27 -11.46 -22.85 0.70
C LEU A 27 -10.28 -22.88 1.69
N LYS A 28 -9.29 -23.71 1.40
CA LYS A 28 -8.04 -23.76 2.14
C LYS A 28 -7.12 -22.60 1.73
N GLN A 29 -6.20 -22.24 2.61
CA GLN A 29 -5.30 -21.12 2.41
C GLN A 29 -4.50 -21.21 1.11
N GLU A 30 -3.86 -22.37 0.85
CA GLU A 30 -3.00 -22.54 -0.33
C GLU A 30 -3.77 -22.32 -1.65
N GLU A 31 -5.02 -22.79 -1.68
CA GLU A 31 -5.87 -22.66 -2.86
C GLU A 31 -6.39 -21.22 -3.01
N PHE A 32 -6.82 -20.63 -1.91
CA PHE A 32 -7.36 -19.28 -1.88
C PHE A 32 -6.29 -18.23 -2.23
N ASP A 33 -5.18 -18.18 -1.48
CA ASP A 33 -4.09 -17.23 -1.71
C ASP A 33 -3.41 -17.50 -3.05
N GLY A 34 -3.22 -18.77 -3.43
CA GLY A 34 -2.63 -19.11 -4.73
C GLY A 34 -3.42 -18.64 -5.95
N PHE A 35 -4.73 -18.41 -5.81
CA PHE A 35 -5.55 -17.76 -6.83
C PHE A 35 -5.42 -16.23 -6.75
N VAL A 36 -5.57 -15.65 -5.55
CA VAL A 36 -5.56 -14.19 -5.33
C VAL A 36 -4.23 -13.57 -5.75
N GLU A 37 -3.10 -14.15 -5.34
CA GLU A 37 -1.76 -13.63 -5.61
C GLU A 37 -1.42 -13.49 -7.08
N LYS A 38 -2.00 -14.35 -7.92
CA LYS A 38 -1.76 -14.37 -9.38
C LYS A 38 -2.75 -13.53 -10.18
N HIS A 39 -3.81 -13.06 -9.54
CA HIS A 39 -4.89 -12.36 -10.23
C HIS A 39 -4.55 -10.87 -10.43
N GLU A 40 -5.03 -10.25 -11.52
CA GLU A 40 -4.85 -8.83 -11.79
C GLU A 40 -5.42 -7.90 -10.70
N TYR A 41 -6.47 -8.35 -10.01
CA TYR A 41 -7.07 -7.64 -8.86
C TYR A 41 -6.52 -8.11 -7.51
N CYS A 42 -5.30 -8.67 -7.49
CA CYS A 42 -4.65 -9.04 -6.23
C CYS A 42 -4.70 -7.88 -5.23
N ASN A 43 -5.14 -8.18 -4.01
CA ASN A 43 -5.23 -7.19 -2.95
C ASN A 43 -5.05 -7.83 -1.58
N LEU A 44 -4.25 -7.21 -0.72
CA LEU A 44 -3.97 -7.66 0.64
C LEU A 44 -5.24 -7.93 1.45
N LEU A 45 -6.28 -7.11 1.29
CA LEU A 45 -7.54 -7.23 2.03
C LEU A 45 -8.37 -8.46 1.59
N GLN A 46 -7.97 -9.12 0.52
CA GLN A 46 -8.52 -10.39 0.07
C GLN A 46 -7.58 -11.57 0.32
N SER A 47 -6.50 -11.39 1.09
CA SER A 47 -5.65 -12.51 1.51
C SER A 47 -6.31 -13.35 2.61
N TYR A 48 -5.93 -14.61 2.72
CA TYR A 48 -6.44 -15.51 3.76
C TYR A 48 -6.13 -14.98 5.18
N ASN A 49 -4.94 -14.45 5.39
CA ASN A 49 -4.51 -13.96 6.68
C ASN A 49 -5.19 -12.63 7.10
N TRP A 50 -5.80 -11.90 6.16
CA TRP A 50 -6.53 -10.67 6.51
C TRP A 50 -7.69 -10.92 7.48
N ALA A 51 -8.36 -12.07 7.39
CA ALA A 51 -9.38 -12.46 8.35
C ALA A 51 -8.83 -12.61 9.78
N LYS A 52 -7.60 -13.09 9.92
CA LYS A 52 -6.94 -13.21 11.24
C LYS A 52 -6.58 -11.84 11.82
N VAL A 53 -6.21 -10.87 10.97
CA VAL A 53 -6.02 -9.47 11.38
C VAL A 53 -7.34 -8.83 11.82
N LYS A 54 -8.45 -9.23 11.18
CA LYS A 54 -9.82 -8.79 11.54
C LYS A 54 -10.51 -9.75 12.51
N ASN A 55 -9.81 -10.21 13.52
CA ASN A 55 -10.23 -11.24 14.49
C ASN A 55 -11.51 -10.92 15.27
N ASN A 56 -11.99 -9.69 15.24
CA ASN A 56 -13.26 -9.27 15.84
C ASN A 56 -14.46 -9.40 14.87
N TRP A 57 -14.28 -9.99 13.70
CA TRP A 57 -15.31 -10.33 12.74
C TRP A 57 -15.23 -11.83 12.45
N ASP A 58 -16.38 -12.48 12.25
CA ASP A 58 -16.40 -13.82 11.64
C ASP A 58 -16.07 -13.72 10.16
N HIS A 59 -15.80 -14.83 9.52
CA HIS A 59 -15.41 -14.82 8.10
C HIS A 59 -15.79 -16.09 7.35
N LEU A 60 -15.82 -15.99 6.00
CA LEU A 60 -15.89 -17.11 5.07
C LEU A 60 -14.86 -16.92 3.96
N TYR A 61 -14.25 -18.01 3.55
CA TYR A 61 -13.40 -18.06 2.35
C TYR A 61 -14.20 -18.72 1.22
N THR A 62 -14.77 -17.90 0.35
CA THR A 62 -15.64 -18.36 -0.73
C THR A 62 -14.88 -18.54 -2.02
N GLY A 63 -15.35 -19.45 -2.89
CA GLY A 63 -14.82 -19.61 -4.23
C GLY A 63 -15.86 -20.17 -5.19
N VAL A 64 -15.65 -19.90 -6.47
CA VAL A 64 -16.41 -20.49 -7.57
C VAL A 64 -15.45 -21.32 -8.45
N TYR A 65 -15.86 -22.53 -8.71
CA TYR A 65 -15.19 -23.44 -9.66
C TYR A 65 -16.01 -23.52 -10.92
N LYS A 66 -15.32 -23.54 -12.06
CA LYS A 66 -15.89 -23.78 -13.39
C LYS A 66 -15.18 -24.98 -13.97
N ASN A 67 -15.89 -26.11 -14.15
CA ASN A 67 -15.28 -27.37 -14.60
C ASN A 67 -14.09 -27.82 -13.73
N ASN A 68 -14.19 -27.70 -12.41
CA ASN A 68 -13.16 -28.00 -11.41
C ASN A 68 -11.95 -27.03 -11.37
N GLU A 69 -11.96 -25.95 -12.13
CA GLU A 69 -10.96 -24.89 -12.06
C GLU A 69 -11.49 -23.73 -11.22
N LEU A 70 -10.71 -23.23 -10.28
CA LEU A 70 -11.06 -22.07 -9.44
C LEU A 70 -11.02 -20.80 -10.31
N VAL A 71 -12.15 -20.08 -10.41
CA VAL A 71 -12.31 -18.90 -11.27
C VAL A 71 -12.72 -17.64 -10.51
N ALA A 72 -13.07 -17.77 -9.23
CA ALA A 72 -13.34 -16.64 -8.36
C ALA A 72 -13.09 -17.01 -6.90
N THR A 73 -12.62 -16.02 -6.12
CA THR A 73 -12.49 -16.12 -4.65
C THR A 73 -13.06 -14.88 -3.98
N GLY A 74 -13.39 -15.00 -2.69
CA GLY A 74 -13.79 -13.84 -1.89
C GLY A 74 -13.65 -14.11 -0.40
N LEU A 75 -12.85 -13.27 0.27
CA LEU A 75 -12.89 -13.16 1.71
C LEU A 75 -14.12 -12.33 2.10
N VAL A 76 -15.05 -12.96 2.80
CA VAL A 76 -16.25 -12.33 3.35
C VAL A 76 -16.07 -12.14 4.84
N LEU A 77 -15.93 -10.92 5.30
CA LEU A 77 -15.95 -10.55 6.70
C LEU A 77 -17.39 -10.40 7.18
N ILE A 78 -17.73 -10.94 8.34
CA ILE A 78 -19.08 -10.99 8.87
C ILE A 78 -19.13 -10.23 10.20
N LYS A 79 -19.81 -9.09 10.22
CA LYS A 79 -20.08 -8.35 11.45
C LYS A 79 -21.37 -8.81 12.06
N ARG A 80 -21.32 -9.39 13.26
CA ARG A 80 -22.52 -9.74 14.01
C ARG A 80 -23.20 -8.49 14.56
N LEU A 81 -24.51 -8.47 14.49
CA LEU A 81 -25.38 -7.38 14.92
C LEU A 81 -26.38 -7.91 15.98
N PRO A 82 -27.05 -7.03 16.74
CA PRO A 82 -28.11 -7.46 17.65
C PRO A 82 -29.21 -8.29 16.96
N LEU A 83 -29.93 -9.09 17.75
CA LEU A 83 -31.04 -9.94 17.29
C LEU A 83 -30.64 -11.01 16.25
N SER A 84 -29.42 -11.52 16.36
CA SER A 84 -28.88 -12.55 15.45
C SER A 84 -28.78 -12.12 13.97
N PHE A 85 -28.86 -10.83 13.69
CA PHE A 85 -28.57 -10.29 12.37
C PHE A 85 -27.06 -10.18 12.12
N CYS A 86 -26.69 -10.04 10.86
CA CYS A 86 -25.30 -9.73 10.48
C CYS A 86 -25.25 -8.86 9.22
N MET A 87 -24.05 -8.35 8.93
CA MET A 87 -23.71 -7.78 7.62
C MET A 87 -22.48 -8.49 7.08
N TYR A 88 -22.44 -8.68 5.78
CA TYR A 88 -21.30 -9.21 5.05
C TYR A 88 -20.53 -8.07 4.38
N TYR A 89 -19.20 -8.15 4.43
CA TYR A 89 -18.33 -7.19 3.77
C TYR A 89 -17.18 -7.90 3.04
N LEU A 90 -17.02 -7.60 1.76
CA LEU A 90 -15.92 -8.10 0.93
C LEU A 90 -14.98 -6.92 0.64
N PRO A 91 -13.94 -6.69 1.49
CA PRO A 91 -13.03 -5.58 1.29
C PRO A 91 -12.19 -5.80 0.02
N ARG A 92 -12.21 -4.84 -0.89
CA ARG A 92 -11.49 -4.90 -2.17
C ARG A 92 -11.79 -6.13 -3.05
N GLY A 93 -12.88 -6.83 -2.77
CA GLY A 93 -13.25 -8.07 -3.45
C GLY A 93 -14.72 -8.09 -3.89
N PRO A 94 -15.16 -9.28 -4.35
CA PRO A 94 -14.41 -10.54 -4.55
C PRO A 94 -13.35 -10.45 -5.67
N ILE A 95 -12.46 -11.43 -5.78
CA ILE A 95 -11.43 -11.50 -6.84
C ILE A 95 -11.93 -12.42 -7.95
N MET A 96 -12.13 -11.87 -9.14
CA MET A 96 -12.64 -12.61 -10.31
C MET A 96 -12.51 -11.76 -11.58
N ASP A 97 -12.72 -12.36 -12.74
CA ASP A 97 -12.96 -11.59 -13.97
C ASP A 97 -14.34 -10.92 -13.92
N TYR A 98 -14.35 -9.61 -13.71
CA TYR A 98 -15.59 -8.83 -13.63
C TYR A 98 -16.26 -8.61 -14.98
N LYS A 99 -15.64 -8.98 -16.11
CA LYS A 99 -16.23 -8.95 -17.46
C LYS A 99 -17.06 -10.20 -17.73
N ASP A 100 -16.78 -11.31 -17.02
CA ASP A 100 -17.61 -12.52 -17.10
C ASP A 100 -18.93 -12.33 -16.32
N LYS A 101 -19.94 -11.80 -17.01
CA LYS A 101 -21.25 -11.51 -16.43
C LYS A 101 -21.91 -12.74 -15.81
N GLU A 102 -21.73 -13.93 -16.39
CA GLU A 102 -22.32 -15.17 -15.87
C GLU A 102 -21.67 -15.56 -14.55
N LEU A 103 -20.33 -15.45 -14.47
CA LEU A 103 -19.57 -15.71 -13.25
C LEU A 103 -19.97 -14.75 -12.14
N VAL A 104 -19.99 -13.43 -12.42
CA VAL A 104 -20.37 -12.40 -11.45
C VAL A 104 -21.79 -12.63 -10.93
N GLN A 105 -22.75 -12.89 -11.82
CA GLN A 105 -24.13 -13.19 -11.43
C GLN A 105 -24.20 -14.45 -10.57
N TYR A 106 -23.54 -15.52 -10.98
CA TYR A 106 -23.52 -16.78 -10.24
C TYR A 106 -22.93 -16.61 -8.84
N TYR A 107 -21.77 -15.95 -8.72
CA TYR A 107 -21.11 -15.69 -7.44
C TYR A 107 -22.05 -14.97 -6.46
N PHE A 108 -22.61 -13.83 -6.87
CA PHE A 108 -23.48 -13.06 -5.99
C PHE A 108 -24.80 -13.75 -5.68
N ASP A 109 -25.34 -14.54 -6.59
CA ASP A 109 -26.57 -15.30 -6.33
C ASP A 109 -26.34 -16.41 -5.29
N GLN A 110 -25.19 -17.10 -5.34
CA GLN A 110 -24.85 -18.09 -4.32
C GLN A 110 -24.53 -17.43 -2.98
N LEU A 111 -23.74 -16.34 -2.99
CA LEU A 111 -23.42 -15.59 -1.76
C LEU A 111 -24.69 -15.08 -1.07
N LYS A 112 -25.68 -14.57 -1.82
CA LYS A 112 -26.99 -14.15 -1.28
C LYS A 112 -27.73 -15.31 -0.62
N LYS A 113 -27.66 -16.54 -1.16
CA LYS A 113 -28.28 -17.71 -0.53
C LYS A 113 -27.63 -18.05 0.81
N VAL A 114 -26.29 -17.94 0.90
CA VAL A 114 -25.56 -18.14 2.15
C VAL A 114 -25.93 -17.03 3.14
N ALA A 115 -25.85 -15.79 2.72
CA ALA A 115 -26.17 -14.61 3.52
C ALA A 115 -27.59 -14.66 4.10
N LYS A 116 -28.59 -15.10 3.29
CA LYS A 116 -29.97 -15.25 3.76
C LYS A 116 -30.12 -16.27 4.87
N LYS A 117 -29.38 -17.39 4.83
CA LYS A 117 -29.39 -18.41 5.88
C LYS A 117 -28.75 -17.91 7.18
N ASP A 118 -27.82 -16.95 7.09
CA ASP A 118 -27.13 -16.34 8.21
C ASP A 118 -27.82 -15.04 8.71
N HIS A 119 -29.05 -14.79 8.32
CA HIS A 119 -29.84 -13.58 8.67
C HIS A 119 -29.10 -12.28 8.32
N CYS A 120 -28.33 -12.27 7.22
CA CYS A 120 -27.60 -11.11 6.75
C CYS A 120 -28.55 -10.05 6.21
N ILE A 121 -28.40 -8.81 6.67
CA ILE A 121 -29.25 -7.69 6.29
C ILE A 121 -28.83 -7.14 4.91
N PHE A 122 -27.52 -7.03 4.67
CA PHE A 122 -26.95 -6.59 3.40
C PHE A 122 -25.53 -7.10 3.20
N ILE A 123 -25.14 -7.20 1.95
CA ILE A 123 -23.78 -7.51 1.51
C ILE A 123 -23.16 -6.21 0.98
N LYS A 124 -22.05 -5.78 1.56
CA LYS A 124 -21.23 -4.66 1.07
C LYS A 124 -19.98 -5.20 0.37
N PHE A 125 -19.60 -4.58 -0.75
CA PHE A 125 -18.34 -4.87 -1.43
C PHE A 125 -17.82 -3.61 -2.11
N ASP A 126 -16.51 -3.52 -2.25
CA ASP A 126 -15.80 -2.39 -2.86
C ASP A 126 -14.57 -2.88 -3.62
N PRO A 127 -14.80 -3.55 -4.78
CA PRO A 127 -13.73 -4.18 -5.55
C PRO A 127 -12.67 -3.16 -5.99
N ALA A 128 -11.42 -3.61 -6.07
CA ALA A 128 -10.27 -2.79 -6.46
C ALA A 128 -10.24 -2.50 -7.98
N ILE A 129 -11.38 -2.11 -8.55
CA ILE A 129 -11.50 -1.77 -9.98
C ILE A 129 -11.08 -0.32 -10.18
N HIS A 130 -10.13 -0.09 -11.08
CA HIS A 130 -9.74 1.26 -11.47
C HIS A 130 -10.80 1.88 -12.36
N VAL A 131 -11.31 3.04 -11.95
CA VAL A 131 -12.38 3.77 -12.65
C VAL A 131 -11.81 4.92 -13.47
N ASN A 132 -10.87 5.67 -12.91
CA ASN A 132 -10.20 6.80 -13.55
C ASN A 132 -8.75 6.85 -13.10
N ASP A 133 -7.88 7.28 -14.00
CA ASP A 133 -6.60 7.89 -13.60
C ASP A 133 -6.83 9.39 -13.34
N TYR A 134 -6.18 9.91 -12.32
CA TYR A 134 -6.28 11.30 -11.94
C TYR A 134 -4.89 11.95 -11.91
N ASP A 135 -4.68 12.91 -12.79
CA ASP A 135 -3.47 13.72 -12.76
C ASP A 135 -3.66 14.93 -11.83
N SER A 136 -2.95 14.93 -10.71
CA SER A 136 -3.04 15.99 -9.70
C SER A 136 -2.55 17.36 -10.17
N LYS A 137 -1.76 17.44 -11.25
CA LYS A 137 -1.24 18.71 -11.79
C LYS A 137 -2.18 19.35 -12.78
N SER A 138 -2.71 18.54 -13.71
CA SER A 138 -3.60 19.02 -14.77
C SER A 138 -5.07 18.98 -14.38
N TYR A 139 -5.42 18.31 -13.28
CA TYR A 139 -6.80 18.00 -12.86
C TYR A 139 -7.60 17.23 -13.91
N ASN A 140 -6.92 16.67 -14.91
CA ASN A 140 -7.54 15.82 -15.91
C ASN A 140 -7.81 14.43 -15.32
N THR A 141 -8.93 13.85 -15.74
CA THR A 141 -9.28 12.48 -15.43
C THR A 141 -9.35 11.70 -16.73
N ASN A 142 -8.70 10.54 -16.75
CA ASN A 142 -8.85 9.57 -17.83
C ASN A 142 -9.71 8.41 -17.32
N ARG A 143 -10.98 8.34 -17.80
CA ARG A 143 -11.93 7.30 -17.40
C ARG A 143 -11.66 6.04 -18.20
N TYR A 144 -11.62 4.90 -17.52
CA TYR A 144 -11.51 3.60 -18.15
C TYR A 144 -12.81 3.23 -18.85
N GLU A 145 -12.71 2.78 -20.10
CA GLU A 145 -13.86 2.45 -20.95
C GLU A 145 -14.76 1.36 -20.36
N ASP A 146 -14.16 0.38 -19.69
CA ASP A 146 -14.87 -0.75 -19.07
C ASP A 146 -15.68 -0.38 -17.82
N THR A 147 -15.54 0.83 -17.30
CA THR A 147 -16.20 1.24 -16.03
C THR A 147 -17.70 1.08 -16.08
N GLU A 148 -18.35 1.51 -17.16
CA GLU A 148 -19.81 1.39 -17.29
C GLU A 148 -20.23 -0.06 -17.43
N THR A 149 -19.46 -0.88 -18.12
CA THR A 149 -19.70 -2.33 -18.23
C THR A 149 -19.73 -3.00 -16.86
N TYR A 150 -18.75 -2.70 -15.98
CA TYR A 150 -18.74 -3.24 -14.62
C TYR A 150 -19.95 -2.78 -13.81
N LEU A 151 -20.30 -1.50 -13.88
CA LEU A 151 -21.47 -0.95 -13.17
C LEU A 151 -22.77 -1.61 -13.64
N ASP A 152 -22.95 -1.84 -14.94
CA ASP A 152 -24.13 -2.50 -15.48
C ASP A 152 -24.19 -3.98 -15.08
N ILE A 153 -23.06 -4.68 -15.04
CA ILE A 153 -23.00 -6.06 -14.56
C ILE A 153 -23.42 -6.11 -13.08
N PHE A 154 -22.86 -5.27 -12.21
CA PHE A 154 -23.25 -5.23 -10.80
C PHE A 154 -24.72 -4.86 -10.62
N LYS A 155 -25.23 -3.90 -11.39
CA LYS A 155 -26.64 -3.54 -11.38
C LYS A 155 -27.56 -4.70 -11.81
N SER A 156 -27.12 -5.51 -12.79
CA SER A 156 -27.87 -6.72 -13.18
C SER A 156 -27.93 -7.74 -12.04
N CYS A 157 -26.92 -7.79 -11.17
CA CYS A 157 -26.91 -8.56 -9.94
C CYS A 157 -27.73 -7.93 -8.80
N LYS A 158 -28.48 -6.84 -9.07
CA LYS A 158 -29.27 -6.06 -8.10
C LYS A 158 -28.40 -5.38 -7.02
N ALA A 159 -27.15 -5.09 -7.32
CA ALA A 159 -26.33 -4.25 -6.47
C ALA A 159 -26.70 -2.77 -6.65
N ILE A 160 -26.61 -2.01 -5.56
CA ILE A 160 -26.87 -0.56 -5.55
C ILE A 160 -25.53 0.15 -5.42
N HIS A 161 -25.17 0.95 -6.40
CA HIS A 161 -23.99 1.80 -6.33
C HIS A 161 -24.32 3.08 -5.56
N HIS A 162 -23.60 3.32 -4.45
CA HIS A 162 -23.86 4.47 -3.57
C HIS A 162 -23.19 5.78 -4.04
N GLY A 163 -22.65 5.79 -5.26
CA GLY A 163 -21.94 6.94 -5.82
C GLY A 163 -20.47 7.01 -5.40
N TYR A 164 -19.83 8.08 -5.82
CA TYR A 164 -18.41 8.35 -5.53
C TYR A 164 -18.32 9.42 -4.45
N THR A 165 -17.81 9.03 -3.27
CA THR A 165 -17.59 9.98 -2.17
C THR A 165 -16.28 10.72 -2.33
N MET A 166 -16.17 11.93 -1.75
CA MET A 166 -14.94 12.73 -1.72
C MET A 166 -14.25 12.68 -0.37
N SER A 167 -14.99 12.41 0.70
CA SER A 167 -14.45 12.29 2.05
C SER A 167 -14.08 10.83 2.34
N ILE A 168 -12.88 10.61 2.89
CA ILE A 168 -12.46 9.29 3.35
C ILE A 168 -13.33 8.77 4.49
N ALA A 169 -13.94 9.66 5.28
CA ALA A 169 -14.83 9.31 6.37
C ALA A 169 -16.15 8.66 5.91
N ASP A 170 -16.54 8.85 4.65
CA ASP A 170 -17.79 8.33 4.10
C ASP A 170 -17.66 6.90 3.58
N THR A 171 -16.45 6.35 3.54
CA THR A 171 -16.17 5.01 3.00
C THR A 171 -15.41 4.14 3.98
N VAL A 172 -15.42 2.82 3.76
CA VAL A 172 -14.61 1.88 4.55
C VAL A 172 -13.17 1.84 4.02
N GLN A 173 -13.00 1.95 2.71
CA GLN A 173 -11.70 1.97 2.04
C GLN A 173 -11.52 3.29 1.28
N PRO A 174 -10.29 3.83 1.19
CA PRO A 174 -10.03 5.06 0.46
C PRO A 174 -10.40 4.90 -1.01
N ARG A 175 -11.10 5.90 -1.55
CA ARG A 175 -11.46 5.93 -2.96
C ARG A 175 -10.25 6.20 -3.86
N PHE A 176 -9.37 7.09 -3.42
CA PHE A 176 -8.19 7.47 -4.16
C PHE A 176 -6.99 6.71 -3.64
N GLN A 177 -6.18 6.21 -4.56
CA GLN A 177 -4.92 5.54 -4.29
C GLN A 177 -3.82 6.19 -5.13
N SER A 178 -2.60 6.22 -4.61
CA SER A 178 -1.43 6.61 -5.35
C SER A 178 -0.58 5.36 -5.58
N ASN A 179 -0.47 4.94 -6.83
CA ASN A 179 0.23 3.72 -7.18
C ASN A 179 1.59 4.06 -7.80
N VAL A 180 2.61 3.31 -7.43
CA VAL A 180 3.91 3.28 -8.11
C VAL A 180 4.03 1.91 -8.74
N TYR A 181 4.24 1.91 -10.05
CA TYR A 181 4.38 0.68 -10.81
C TYR A 181 5.85 0.29 -10.94
N ALA A 182 6.12 -1.02 -10.91
CA ALA A 182 7.47 -1.53 -11.09
C ALA A 182 8.06 -1.11 -12.45
N CYS A 183 9.30 -0.66 -12.43
CA CYS A 183 10.08 -0.34 -13.62
C CYS A 183 11.56 -0.63 -13.35
N GLU A 184 12.37 -0.76 -14.39
CA GLU A 184 13.79 -1.12 -14.26
C GLU A 184 14.60 -0.11 -13.45
N ASN A 185 14.23 1.18 -13.51
CA ASN A 185 14.96 2.25 -12.82
C ASN A 185 13.98 3.27 -12.22
N VAL A 186 13.49 2.96 -11.03
CA VAL A 186 12.51 3.82 -10.30
C VAL A 186 13.09 5.21 -10.03
N GLU A 187 14.38 5.29 -9.69
CA GLU A 187 14.99 6.58 -9.37
C GLU A 187 14.94 7.55 -10.54
N GLU A 188 15.06 7.07 -11.78
CA GLU A 188 14.97 7.94 -12.96
C GLU A 188 13.59 8.52 -13.16
N THR A 189 12.54 7.81 -12.74
CA THR A 189 11.15 8.24 -12.88
C THR A 189 10.76 9.32 -11.86
N LEU A 190 11.53 9.45 -10.78
CA LEU A 190 11.22 10.41 -9.71
C LEU A 190 11.29 11.86 -10.19
N PRO A 191 10.35 12.71 -9.78
CA PRO A 191 10.39 14.15 -10.01
C PRO A 191 11.70 14.79 -9.50
N LYS A 192 12.23 15.78 -10.19
CA LYS A 192 13.45 16.51 -9.76
C LYS A 192 13.35 17.03 -8.32
N HIS A 193 12.17 17.43 -7.91
CA HIS A 193 11.92 17.88 -6.53
C HIS A 193 12.15 16.75 -5.53
N THR A 194 11.60 15.54 -5.76
CA THR A 194 11.76 14.38 -4.91
C THR A 194 13.24 13.98 -4.81
N LYS A 195 13.95 13.90 -5.95
CA LYS A 195 15.40 13.63 -5.97
C LYS A 195 16.22 14.62 -5.14
N ARG A 196 15.80 15.89 -5.09
CA ARG A 196 16.45 16.90 -4.22
C ARG A 196 16.18 16.63 -2.76
N LEU A 197 14.95 16.27 -2.39
CA LEU A 197 14.58 15.99 -1.00
C LEU A 197 15.31 14.77 -0.44
N ILE A 198 15.51 13.74 -1.25
CA ILE A 198 16.33 12.56 -0.92
C ILE A 198 17.78 13.02 -0.61
N LYS A 199 18.41 13.77 -1.51
CA LYS A 199 19.76 14.32 -1.27
C LYS A 199 19.84 15.25 -0.05
N ASP A 200 18.75 15.89 0.30
CA ASP A 200 18.65 16.72 1.50
C ASP A 200 18.57 15.87 2.76
N ALA A 201 17.94 14.70 2.74
CA ALA A 201 17.94 13.71 3.81
C ALA A 201 19.32 13.09 3.99
N ASP A 202 19.98 12.64 2.91
CA ASP A 202 21.37 12.13 2.92
C ASP A 202 22.33 13.10 3.60
N ARG A 203 22.28 14.39 3.25
CA ARG A 203 23.14 15.43 3.83
C ARG A 203 22.90 15.63 5.34
N ARG A 204 21.77 15.22 5.86
CA ARG A 204 21.44 15.26 7.28
C ARG A 204 21.69 13.94 7.98
N ASN A 205 22.41 13.05 7.30
CA ASN A 205 22.77 11.74 7.80
C ASN A 205 21.56 10.90 8.23
N VAL A 206 20.44 11.03 7.48
CA VAL A 206 19.30 10.14 7.65
C VAL A 206 19.66 8.78 7.10
N GLN A 207 19.51 7.74 7.92
CA GLN A 207 19.77 6.35 7.56
C GLN A 207 18.47 5.57 7.61
N ILE A 208 18.37 4.51 6.80
CA ILE A 208 17.21 3.63 6.82
C ILE A 208 17.59 2.28 7.39
N ILE A 209 16.86 1.87 8.41
CA ILE A 209 16.86 0.49 8.89
C ILE A 209 15.51 -0.14 8.59
N HIS A 210 15.49 -1.45 8.36
CA HIS A 210 14.28 -2.20 8.16
C HIS A 210 14.29 -3.48 8.98
N GLY A 211 13.12 -3.92 9.38
CA GLY A 211 12.92 -5.09 10.22
C GLY A 211 11.46 -5.43 10.39
N ASN A 212 11.14 -6.17 11.42
CA ASN A 212 9.80 -6.63 11.70
C ASN A 212 9.39 -6.22 13.13
N VAL A 213 8.99 -7.17 13.99
CA VAL A 213 8.49 -6.90 15.35
C VAL A 213 9.52 -6.25 16.27
N GLU A 214 10.81 -6.40 16.00
CA GLU A 214 11.89 -5.78 16.77
C GLU A 214 11.92 -4.25 16.63
N LEU A 215 11.32 -3.69 15.56
CA LEU A 215 11.20 -2.24 15.34
C LEU A 215 9.84 -1.68 15.77
N LEU A 216 8.95 -2.54 16.28
CA LEU A 216 7.56 -2.19 16.55
C LEU A 216 7.40 -1.09 17.62
N ASP A 217 8.27 -1.07 18.63
CA ASP A 217 8.21 -0.07 19.71
C ASP A 217 8.43 1.34 19.18
N GLU A 218 9.51 1.52 18.42
CA GLU A 218 9.84 2.81 17.82
C GLU A 218 8.82 3.25 16.77
N PHE A 219 8.35 2.30 15.94
CA PHE A 219 7.32 2.58 14.97
C PHE A 219 6.01 3.04 15.63
N SER A 220 5.56 2.34 16.68
CA SER A 220 4.34 2.70 17.42
C SER A 220 4.44 4.08 18.06
N ARG A 221 5.60 4.42 18.66
CA ARG A 221 5.87 5.76 19.20
C ARG A 221 5.71 6.86 18.13
N LEU A 222 6.23 6.64 16.92
CA LEU A 222 6.12 7.59 15.81
C LEU A 222 4.67 7.76 15.32
N VAL A 223 3.91 6.68 15.31
CA VAL A 223 2.47 6.72 14.99
C VAL A 223 1.71 7.51 16.04
N GLU A 224 1.93 7.26 17.33
CA GLU A 224 1.30 7.99 18.44
C GLU A 224 1.59 9.51 18.38
N LEU A 225 2.82 9.92 18.03
CA LEU A 225 3.15 11.33 17.79
C LEU A 225 2.33 11.92 16.64
N THR A 226 2.12 11.13 15.58
CA THR A 226 1.31 11.56 14.43
C THR A 226 -0.17 11.66 14.79
N GLU A 227 -0.71 10.71 15.56
CA GLU A 227 -2.09 10.73 16.08
C GLU A 227 -2.36 11.97 16.92
N SER A 228 -1.48 12.23 17.90
CA SER A 228 -1.58 13.39 18.79
C SER A 228 -1.57 14.71 18.02
N ARG A 229 -0.72 14.82 16.99
CA ARG A 229 -0.64 16.01 16.15
C ARG A 229 -1.87 16.23 15.28
N LYS A 230 -2.38 15.14 14.66
CA LYS A 230 -3.51 15.21 13.73
C LYS A 230 -4.88 15.17 14.42
N GLY A 231 -4.93 14.84 15.69
CA GLY A 231 -6.19 14.66 16.44
C GLY A 231 -7.03 13.48 15.92
N VAL A 232 -6.39 12.44 15.43
CA VAL A 232 -7.03 11.23 14.90
C VAL A 232 -6.57 10.02 15.69
N ALA A 233 -7.43 8.99 15.80
CA ALA A 233 -7.04 7.69 16.33
C ALA A 233 -6.75 6.74 15.15
N LEU A 234 -5.55 6.20 15.07
CA LEU A 234 -5.17 5.20 14.09
C LEU A 234 -5.33 3.79 14.68
N ARG A 235 -4.25 3.06 14.81
CA ARG A 235 -4.23 1.71 15.36
C ARG A 235 -3.17 1.62 16.46
N ASP A 236 -3.43 0.78 17.46
CA ASP A 236 -2.52 0.54 18.56
C ASP A 236 -1.40 -0.44 18.19
N LYS A 237 -0.41 -0.53 19.05
CA LYS A 237 0.74 -1.41 18.92
C LYS A 237 0.33 -2.89 18.77
N GLU A 238 -0.69 -3.35 19.50
CA GLU A 238 -1.16 -4.73 19.43
C GLU A 238 -1.75 -5.06 18.05
N TYR A 239 -2.42 -4.11 17.43
CA TYR A 239 -2.88 -4.28 16.06
C TYR A 239 -1.72 -4.40 15.07
N PHE A 240 -0.68 -3.56 15.19
CA PHE A 240 0.50 -3.65 14.33
C PHE A 240 1.26 -4.96 14.54
N LYS A 241 1.36 -5.42 15.79
CA LYS A 241 1.94 -6.72 16.12
C LYS A 241 1.16 -7.86 15.46
N THR A 242 -0.17 -7.87 15.62
CA THR A 242 -1.05 -8.86 14.98
C THR A 242 -0.87 -8.86 13.46
N LEU A 243 -0.72 -7.68 12.85
CA LEU A 243 -0.50 -7.54 11.42
C LEU A 243 0.82 -8.21 11.00
N LEU A 244 1.94 -7.87 11.66
CA LEU A 244 3.25 -8.42 11.36
C LEU A 244 3.33 -9.94 11.60
N GLU A 245 2.75 -10.44 12.69
CA GLU A 245 2.71 -11.89 13.00
C GLU A 245 1.93 -12.71 11.96
N ASN A 246 0.91 -12.11 11.33
CA ASN A 246 0.15 -12.78 10.27
C ASN A 246 0.79 -12.66 8.87
N TYR A 247 1.78 -11.77 8.70
CA TYR A 247 2.55 -11.62 7.47
C TYR A 247 4.06 -11.64 7.76
N PRO A 248 4.61 -12.76 8.29
CA PRO A 248 5.99 -12.80 8.77
C PRO A 248 7.04 -12.56 7.67
N GLU A 249 6.74 -12.96 6.43
CA GLU A 249 7.63 -12.76 5.28
C GLU A 249 7.35 -11.46 4.52
N GLY A 250 6.07 -11.03 4.49
CA GLY A 250 5.64 -9.85 3.75
C GLY A 250 5.62 -8.56 4.57
N GLY A 251 5.49 -8.67 5.89
CA GLY A 251 5.41 -7.52 6.79
C GLY A 251 6.78 -6.91 7.09
N VAL A 252 6.90 -5.60 6.87
CA VAL A 252 8.15 -4.88 7.11
C VAL A 252 7.89 -3.50 7.69
N ILE A 253 8.70 -3.12 8.67
CA ILE A 253 8.83 -1.75 9.16
C ILE A 253 10.11 -1.16 8.60
N PHE A 254 10.02 0.02 8.01
CA PHE A 254 11.15 0.88 7.67
C PHE A 254 11.19 2.02 8.67
N LEU A 255 12.34 2.27 9.28
CA LEU A 255 12.57 3.45 10.12
C LEU A 255 13.66 4.30 9.50
N ALA A 256 13.37 5.59 9.36
CA ALA A 256 14.39 6.60 9.14
C ALA A 256 14.99 6.98 10.49
N THR A 257 16.29 6.84 10.63
CA THR A 257 17.05 7.20 11.83
C THR A 257 18.02 8.34 11.55
N CYS A 258 18.40 9.05 12.59
CA CYS A 258 19.39 10.11 12.51
C CYS A 258 20.21 10.14 13.82
N ASN A 259 21.53 10.27 13.70
CA ASN A 259 22.40 10.52 14.83
C ASN A 259 22.63 12.02 15.00
N VAL A 260 21.83 12.63 15.84
CA VAL A 260 21.85 14.08 16.06
C VAL A 260 23.17 14.55 16.70
N TYR A 261 23.77 13.74 17.58
CA TYR A 261 25.06 14.04 18.18
C TYR A 261 26.17 14.16 17.12
N LYS A 262 26.28 13.15 16.23
CA LYS A 262 27.28 13.19 15.14
C LYS A 262 27.04 14.38 14.22
N LEU A 263 25.78 14.64 13.85
CA LEU A 263 25.44 15.79 13.00
C LEU A 263 25.86 17.13 13.63
N ASN A 264 25.69 17.28 14.95
CA ASN A 264 26.11 18.46 15.70
C ASN A 264 27.63 18.61 15.74
N GLU A 265 28.36 17.51 16.04
CA GLU A 265 29.82 17.50 16.08
C GLU A 265 30.43 17.75 14.68
N ASP A 266 29.86 17.18 13.63
CA ASP A 266 30.29 17.45 12.24
C ASP A 266 30.09 18.92 11.87
N ALA A 267 28.96 19.53 12.26
CA ALA A 267 28.69 20.94 12.02
C ALA A 267 29.72 21.84 12.75
N LYS A 268 30.04 21.53 14.03
CA LYS A 268 31.08 22.25 14.80
C LYS A 268 32.46 22.12 14.16
N THR A 269 32.84 20.90 13.81
CA THR A 269 34.13 20.61 13.17
C THR A 269 34.26 21.35 11.83
N LYS A 270 33.24 21.27 11.01
CA LYS A 270 33.21 21.96 9.71
C LYS A 270 33.28 23.47 9.86
N LYS A 271 32.61 24.05 10.84
CA LYS A 271 32.68 25.47 11.14
C LYS A 271 34.08 25.89 11.48
N LEU A 272 34.75 25.21 12.43
CA LEU A 272 36.11 25.48 12.82
C LEU A 272 37.12 25.37 11.65
N GLN A 273 36.93 24.37 10.80
CA GLN A 273 37.75 24.20 9.60
C GLN A 273 37.57 25.37 8.63
N LEU A 274 36.33 25.76 8.34
CA LEU A 274 36.02 26.88 7.42
C LEU A 274 36.58 28.22 7.97
N GLU A 275 36.44 28.49 9.27
CA GLU A 275 36.99 29.67 9.91
C GLU A 275 38.53 29.73 9.79
N LYS A 276 39.21 28.58 9.98
CA LYS A 276 40.66 28.47 9.80
C LYS A 276 41.05 28.69 8.33
N GLU A 277 40.39 28.03 7.38
CA GLU A 277 40.67 28.20 5.96
C GLU A 277 40.45 29.65 5.50
N ILE A 278 39.43 30.32 6.01
CA ILE A 278 39.16 31.75 5.71
C ILE A 278 40.30 32.64 6.24
N ALA A 279 40.79 32.36 7.46
CA ALA A 279 41.87 33.12 8.06
C ALA A 279 43.23 32.98 7.33
N GLU A 280 43.46 31.85 6.64
CA GLU A 280 44.68 31.52 5.92
C GLU A 280 44.64 31.94 4.42
N ILE A 281 43.54 32.52 3.94
CA ILE A 281 43.39 32.87 2.52
C ILE A 281 44.23 34.11 2.17
N PRO A 282 45.01 34.07 1.05
CA PRO A 282 45.69 35.25 0.53
C PRO A 282 44.69 36.31 0.01
N GLU A 283 45.02 37.59 0.20
CA GLU A 283 44.16 38.75 -0.18
C GLU A 283 43.75 38.73 -1.66
N ASN A 284 44.52 38.13 -2.55
CA ASN A 284 44.22 38.07 -3.97
C ASN A 284 43.23 36.98 -4.34
N ALA A 285 42.84 36.05 -3.45
CA ALA A 285 41.99 34.91 -3.71
C ALA A 285 40.49 35.16 -3.42
N LYS A 286 39.98 36.34 -3.82
CA LYS A 286 38.59 36.82 -3.51
C LYS A 286 37.47 35.82 -3.84
N LYS A 287 37.55 35.09 -4.95
CA LYS A 287 36.52 34.07 -5.33
C LYS A 287 36.50 32.88 -4.37
N LYS A 288 37.68 32.46 -3.89
CA LYS A 288 37.79 31.36 -2.94
C LYS A 288 37.26 31.80 -1.56
N LEU A 289 37.62 33.02 -1.12
CA LEU A 289 37.12 33.60 0.09
C LEU A 289 35.58 33.66 0.11
N HIS A 290 34.97 34.26 -0.91
CA HIS A 290 33.52 34.35 -0.98
C HIS A 290 32.83 32.98 -0.93
N ARG A 291 33.37 31.96 -1.62
CA ARG A 291 32.82 30.62 -1.57
C ARG A 291 32.88 30.00 -0.17
N LEU A 292 33.96 30.21 0.59
CA LEU A 292 34.12 29.70 1.95
C LEU A 292 33.23 30.44 2.93
N GLU A 293 33.07 31.74 2.77
CA GLU A 293 32.10 32.53 3.55
C GLU A 293 30.65 32.12 3.30
N ASP A 294 30.29 31.77 2.06
CA ASP A 294 28.98 31.22 1.74
C ASP A 294 28.75 29.86 2.41
N GLN A 295 29.77 28.99 2.43
CA GLN A 295 29.72 27.71 3.14
C GLN A 295 29.57 27.90 4.64
N LEU A 296 30.36 28.82 5.23
CA LEU A 296 30.28 29.13 6.67
C LEU A 296 28.87 29.67 7.03
N ARG A 297 28.33 30.59 6.23
CA ARG A 297 26.96 31.11 6.42
C ARG A 297 25.91 29.99 6.34
N SER A 298 26.10 28.98 5.45
CA SER A 298 25.20 27.84 5.37
C SER A 298 25.26 26.98 6.65
N VAL A 299 26.46 26.68 7.16
CA VAL A 299 26.64 25.92 8.41
C VAL A 299 26.05 26.66 9.60
N ASP A 300 26.29 27.97 9.74
CA ASP A 300 25.73 28.78 10.82
C ASP A 300 24.19 28.85 10.75
N LYS A 301 23.64 28.94 9.55
CA LYS A 301 22.18 28.89 9.34
C LYS A 301 21.61 27.54 9.77
N ASP A 302 22.19 26.44 9.33
CA ASP A 302 21.73 25.09 9.67
C ASP A 302 21.84 24.83 11.18
N THR A 303 22.97 25.22 11.81
CA THR A 303 23.17 25.10 13.26
C THR A 303 22.13 25.91 14.05
N LYS A 304 21.81 27.13 13.60
CA LYS A 304 20.77 27.95 14.22
C LYS A 304 19.37 27.38 14.02
N GLU A 305 19.10 26.83 12.85
CA GLU A 305 17.81 26.24 12.49
C GLU A 305 17.52 24.96 13.27
N TYR A 306 18.57 24.16 13.57
CA TYR A 306 18.44 22.89 14.30
C TYR A 306 18.84 23.02 15.78
N LYS A 307 18.97 24.23 16.30
CA LYS A 307 19.43 24.45 17.67
C LYS A 307 18.60 23.68 18.70
N GLU A 308 17.28 23.72 18.61
CA GLU A 308 16.39 23.01 19.55
C GLU A 308 16.59 21.49 19.48
N ILE A 309 16.78 20.93 18.26
CA ILE A 309 17.07 19.51 18.05
C ILE A 309 18.43 19.14 18.64
N PHE A 310 19.46 19.98 18.44
CA PHE A 310 20.79 19.74 18.98
C PHE A 310 20.80 19.84 20.51
N ASP A 311 20.07 20.78 21.08
CA ASP A 311 19.96 20.96 22.54
C ASP A 311 19.22 19.76 23.18
N GLU A 312 18.18 19.22 22.53
CA GLU A 312 17.38 18.12 23.07
C GLU A 312 17.98 16.73 22.79
N PHE A 313 18.47 16.49 21.57
CA PHE A 313 18.88 15.15 21.10
C PHE A 313 20.38 15.02 20.82
N GLY A 314 21.12 16.10 20.76
CA GLY A 314 22.53 16.12 20.39
C GLY A 314 23.49 15.87 21.53
N GLN A 315 23.05 15.40 22.71
CA GLN A 315 23.86 15.19 23.90
C GLN A 315 24.46 13.77 24.00
N GLU A 316 23.84 12.80 23.33
CA GLU A 316 24.19 11.39 23.36
C GLU A 316 24.48 10.86 21.96
N ASP A 317 25.54 10.10 21.79
CA ASP A 317 25.87 9.41 20.54
C ASP A 317 24.95 8.19 20.38
N LYS A 318 23.74 8.43 19.86
CA LYS A 318 22.75 7.38 19.58
C LYS A 318 21.93 7.67 18.33
N GLU A 319 21.50 6.60 17.67
CA GLU A 319 20.53 6.68 16.59
C GLU A 319 19.13 6.91 17.16
N ILE A 320 18.37 7.82 16.55
CA ILE A 320 17.01 8.17 16.92
C ILE A 320 16.10 7.90 15.73
N ALA A 321 15.04 7.12 15.92
CA ALA A 321 14.02 6.94 14.90
C ALA A 321 13.17 8.22 14.78
N ILE A 322 13.09 8.80 13.58
CA ILE A 322 12.46 10.09 13.30
C ILE A 322 11.27 10.00 12.34
N ALA A 323 11.18 8.94 11.55
CA ALA A 323 10.00 8.59 10.77
C ALA A 323 9.94 7.07 10.57
N GLY A 324 8.77 6.54 10.27
CA GLY A 324 8.60 5.12 10.02
C GLY A 324 7.41 4.82 9.12
N ILE A 325 7.51 3.69 8.40
CA ILE A 325 6.48 3.16 7.53
C ILE A 325 6.33 1.68 7.84
N LEU A 326 5.08 1.20 7.92
CA LEU A 326 4.74 -0.21 7.97
C LEU A 326 4.04 -0.60 6.67
N SER A 327 4.60 -1.60 6.00
CA SER A 327 4.13 -2.10 4.72
C SER A 327 3.95 -3.61 4.74
N ILE A 328 3.02 -4.09 3.92
CA ILE A 328 2.77 -5.52 3.72
C ILE A 328 2.88 -5.84 2.24
N GLN A 329 3.76 -6.77 1.91
CA GLN A 329 3.81 -7.39 0.60
C GLN A 329 2.89 -8.61 0.57
N PHE A 330 2.02 -8.69 -0.43
CA PHE A 330 1.16 -9.83 -0.70
C PHE A 330 1.00 -10.04 -2.21
N GLY A 331 1.37 -11.23 -2.68
CA GLY A 331 1.39 -11.52 -4.10
C GLY A 331 2.23 -10.50 -4.89
N ASN A 332 1.63 -9.88 -5.89
CA ASN A 332 2.26 -8.88 -6.75
C ASN A 332 2.08 -7.44 -6.28
N THR A 333 1.60 -7.22 -5.05
CA THR A 333 1.38 -5.87 -4.49
C THR A 333 2.16 -5.67 -3.19
N CYS A 334 2.54 -4.42 -2.93
CA CYS A 334 3.04 -3.99 -1.64
C CYS A 334 2.23 -2.76 -1.18
N GLU A 335 1.57 -2.87 -0.04
CA GLU A 335 0.72 -1.81 0.48
C GLU A 335 1.39 -1.14 1.68
N MET A 336 1.68 0.17 1.56
CA MET A 336 2.06 1.01 2.67
C MET A 336 0.80 1.33 3.50
N LEU A 337 0.67 0.69 4.65
CA LEU A 337 -0.55 0.75 5.46
C LEU A 337 -0.54 1.89 6.48
N TYR A 338 0.59 2.12 7.11
CA TYR A 338 0.73 3.10 8.19
C TYR A 338 2.05 3.83 8.11
N ALA A 339 2.03 5.10 8.46
CA ALA A 339 3.23 5.93 8.56
C ALA A 339 3.15 6.84 9.79
N GLY A 340 4.29 7.02 10.44
CA GLY A 340 4.46 7.93 11.56
C GLY A 340 5.72 8.77 11.41
N MET A 341 5.70 9.99 11.97
CA MET A 341 6.84 10.91 11.92
C MET A 341 6.85 11.81 13.14
N ASP A 342 8.05 12.06 13.66
CA ASP A 342 8.28 13.13 14.61
C ASP A 342 8.40 14.47 13.85
N GLU A 343 7.42 15.34 14.02
CA GLU A 343 7.31 16.62 13.30
C GLU A 343 8.50 17.55 13.56
N ARG A 344 9.20 17.40 14.68
CA ARG A 344 10.42 18.18 14.98
C ARG A 344 11.49 18.00 13.91
N PHE A 345 11.53 16.78 13.32
CA PHE A 345 12.47 16.39 12.29
C PHE A 345 11.96 16.56 10.84
N LYS A 346 10.82 17.22 10.61
CA LYS A 346 10.27 17.36 9.26
C LYS A 346 11.22 18.00 8.25
N LYS A 347 12.12 18.88 8.71
CA LYS A 347 13.12 19.54 7.87
C LYS A 347 14.24 18.59 7.43
N PHE A 348 14.38 17.44 8.08
CA PHE A 348 15.31 16.37 7.69
C PHE A 348 14.77 15.55 6.50
N MET A 349 13.53 15.78 6.10
CA MET A 349 12.86 15.07 5.00
C MET A 349 12.81 13.55 5.18
N PRO A 350 12.61 13.04 6.42
CA PRO A 350 12.81 11.63 6.73
C PRO A 350 11.80 10.69 6.06
N GLN A 351 10.66 11.21 5.56
CA GLN A 351 9.62 10.42 4.93
C GLN A 351 9.95 9.97 3.50
N PHE A 352 10.95 10.58 2.84
CA PHE A 352 11.26 10.28 1.44
C PHE A 352 12.19 9.09 1.28
N GLU A 353 13.14 8.90 2.19
CA GLU A 353 14.10 7.80 2.17
C GLU A 353 13.45 6.43 2.39
N PRO A 354 12.61 6.22 3.42
CA PRO A 354 11.95 4.93 3.63
C PRO A 354 11.09 4.53 2.42
N LEU A 355 10.40 5.51 1.82
CA LEU A 355 9.57 5.30 0.66
C LEU A 355 10.37 4.76 -0.54
N ILE A 356 11.51 5.40 -0.85
CA ILE A 356 12.36 4.97 -1.96
C ILE A 356 13.01 3.62 -1.67
N THR A 357 13.48 3.41 -0.45
CA THR A 357 14.06 2.13 -0.01
C THR A 357 13.05 1.01 -0.13
N GLU A 358 11.80 1.22 0.27
CA GLU A 358 10.72 0.25 0.14
C GLU A 358 10.47 -0.10 -1.33
N VAL A 359 10.29 0.92 -2.17
CA VAL A 359 10.05 0.71 -3.61
C VAL A 359 11.23 -0.05 -4.24
N THR A 360 12.47 0.33 -3.94
CA THR A 360 13.68 -0.32 -4.48
C THR A 360 13.81 -1.76 -3.98
N ARG A 361 13.54 -2.02 -2.70
CA ARG A 361 13.55 -3.36 -2.11
C ARG A 361 12.50 -4.27 -2.78
N PHE A 362 11.29 -3.77 -2.91
CA PHE A 362 10.19 -4.49 -3.53
C PHE A 362 10.52 -4.85 -4.99
N LEU A 363 11.09 -3.93 -5.76
CA LEU A 363 11.50 -4.15 -7.15
C LEU A 363 12.75 -5.00 -7.30
N GLY A 364 13.63 -5.01 -6.30
CA GLY A 364 14.90 -5.75 -6.29
C GLY A 364 14.76 -7.22 -5.86
N THR A 365 13.61 -7.69 -5.40
CA THR A 365 13.43 -9.08 -5.03
C THR A 365 13.41 -9.98 -6.27
N ASP A 366 14.04 -11.16 -6.19
CA ASP A 366 14.10 -12.15 -7.28
C ASP A 366 12.71 -12.59 -7.79
N PHE A 367 11.68 -12.35 -7.00
CA PHE A 367 10.28 -12.57 -7.35
C PHE A 367 9.88 -11.81 -8.63
N TYR A 368 10.31 -10.55 -8.80
CA TYR A 368 10.01 -9.76 -10.00
C TYR A 368 10.90 -10.10 -11.19
N ARG A 369 12.14 -10.49 -10.97
CA ARG A 369 13.00 -10.99 -12.05
C ARG A 369 12.42 -12.23 -12.71
N ASN A 370 11.71 -13.08 -11.95
CA ASN A 370 11.05 -14.29 -12.48
C ASN A 370 9.69 -14.02 -13.14
N LEU A 371 8.95 -12.96 -12.75
CA LEU A 371 7.69 -12.56 -13.39
C LEU A 371 7.88 -11.91 -14.76
N SER A 372 9.00 -11.23 -15.00
CA SER A 372 9.29 -10.60 -16.30
C SER A 372 9.51 -11.59 -17.45
N TYR A 373 9.67 -12.88 -17.15
CA TYR A 373 9.81 -13.95 -18.15
C TYR A 373 8.50 -14.68 -18.48
N GLN A 374 7.44 -14.48 -17.74
CA GLN A 374 6.11 -14.99 -18.11
C GLN A 374 5.22 -13.80 -18.42
N ALA A 375 4.95 -13.59 -19.70
CA ALA A 375 4.12 -12.51 -20.22
C ALA A 375 2.70 -12.53 -19.64
N ILE A 376 2.53 -12.03 -18.42
CA ILE A 376 1.27 -11.64 -17.84
C ILE A 376 1.34 -10.11 -17.70
N PRO A 377 0.42 -9.33 -18.28
CA PRO A 377 0.38 -7.90 -18.11
C PRO A 377 -0.24 -7.54 -16.74
N ALA A 378 0.36 -8.03 -15.65
CA ALA A 378 0.06 -7.55 -14.31
C ALA A 378 1.27 -6.75 -13.85
N VAL A 379 1.19 -5.44 -14.00
CA VAL A 379 2.19 -4.53 -13.48
C VAL A 379 2.04 -4.49 -11.96
N PRO A 380 3.08 -4.88 -11.19
CA PRO A 380 3.01 -4.79 -9.73
C PRO A 380 2.83 -3.34 -9.31
N ALA A 381 1.86 -3.10 -8.45
CA ALA A 381 1.56 -1.79 -7.93
C ALA A 381 2.02 -1.68 -6.48
N VAL A 382 2.76 -0.64 -6.15
CA VAL A 382 2.93 -0.18 -4.77
C VAL A 382 1.78 0.78 -4.48
N VAL A 383 0.90 0.40 -3.55
CA VAL A 383 -0.29 1.17 -3.22
C VAL A 383 -0.01 2.03 -2.00
N PHE A 384 0.00 3.35 -2.18
CA PHE A 384 0.08 4.30 -1.08
C PHE A 384 -1.33 4.64 -0.59
N VAL A 385 -1.65 4.23 0.63
CA VAL A 385 -2.89 4.62 1.29
C VAL A 385 -2.59 5.84 2.16
N PHE A 386 -2.91 7.04 1.68
CA PHE A 386 -2.87 8.25 2.51
C PHE A 386 -4.18 8.35 3.30
N SER A 387 -4.08 8.19 4.62
CA SER A 387 -5.16 8.47 5.57
C SER A 387 -5.21 9.96 5.93
#